data_16bb7e7527c52195b4ce03e706f5f8b6
#
_entry.id   16bb7e7527c52195b4ce03e706f5f8b6
#
_cell.length_a   1.000
_cell.length_b   1.000
_cell.length_c   1.000
_cell.angle_alpha   90.00
_cell.angle_beta   90.00
_cell.angle_gamma   90.00
#
_symmetry.space_group_name_H-M   'P 1'
#
loop_
_entity.id
_entity.type
_entity.pdbx_description
1 polymer ?
#
loop_
_entity_poly.entity_id
_entity_poly.type
_entity_poly.pdbx_seq_one_letter_code
_entity_poly.pdbx_strand_id
1 'polypeptide(L)'
;MADHLLDHVRPWLDRSPEERIAYIRAPRWIGHHGAGRALERLNELLLRPPALRTRGLMLVGPYANGKTMIAERFAVAHLRSAEAQRVWVVQTREGAGLAHFYAGILGALRAPTGSGRDVGRKAEQVDRLLDGLKPRVLIFDEFHNALRGRARDVEAVLGFLRRIGREFDVSPVLIGEVAVYDFINATDEMASRFELIAVPRWRYDEEYLTLLDSLEGALPLARRSDLAEEGPAREIFWLSEGLIGEIVTIVTAAAVAAVRSGAERITRTSIDALNYVPVSRRRAAPQRDGLL
;
A
#
# COMPACT_ATOMS: atom_id res chain seq x y z
N MET A 1 -26.77 8.72 -22.14
CA MET A 1 -26.24 7.45 -21.61
C MET A 1 -25.00 7.77 -20.79
N ALA A 2 -24.77 7.05 -19.70
CA ALA A 2 -23.60 7.30 -18.81
C ALA A 2 -22.34 6.60 -19.39
N ASP A 3 -21.91 7.07 -20.57
CA ASP A 3 -20.83 6.44 -21.35
C ASP A 3 -19.43 6.66 -20.70
N HIS A 4 -19.34 7.55 -19.73
CA HIS A 4 -18.13 7.80 -18.92
C HIS A 4 -17.90 6.74 -17.85
N LEU A 5 -18.89 5.90 -17.52
CA LEU A 5 -18.78 4.88 -16.50
C LEU A 5 -18.26 3.56 -17.06
N LEU A 6 -17.45 2.88 -16.26
CA LEU A 6 -17.05 1.50 -16.52
C LEU A 6 -18.31 0.59 -16.56
N ASP A 7 -18.30 -0.42 -17.42
CA ASP A 7 -19.47 -1.27 -17.66
C ASP A 7 -20.05 -1.90 -16.39
N HIS A 8 -19.19 -2.34 -15.48
CA HIS A 8 -19.61 -2.94 -14.21
C HIS A 8 -20.12 -1.91 -13.17
N VAL A 9 -19.95 -0.63 -13.43
CA VAL A 9 -20.40 0.49 -12.55
C VAL A 9 -21.78 0.99 -12.97
N ARG A 10 -22.11 0.95 -14.27
CA ARG A 10 -23.39 1.45 -14.79
C ARG A 10 -24.64 0.91 -14.06
N PRO A 11 -24.73 -0.40 -13.70
CA PRO A 11 -25.90 -0.92 -12.99
C PRO A 11 -26.10 -0.32 -11.59
N TRP A 12 -25.08 0.34 -11.02
CA TRP A 12 -25.20 0.99 -9.72
C TRP A 12 -26.01 2.28 -9.77
N LEU A 13 -26.22 2.88 -10.95
CA LEU A 13 -27.07 4.08 -11.09
C LEU A 13 -28.53 3.81 -10.72
N ASP A 14 -29.00 2.57 -10.90
CA ASP A 14 -30.37 2.15 -10.59
C ASP A 14 -30.55 1.74 -9.11
N ARG A 15 -29.46 1.82 -8.30
CA ARG A 15 -29.50 1.50 -6.88
C ARG A 15 -29.86 2.72 -6.03
N SER A 16 -30.29 2.45 -4.79
CA SER A 16 -30.59 3.53 -3.84
C SER A 16 -29.36 4.41 -3.56
N PRO A 17 -29.56 5.67 -3.14
CA PRO A 17 -28.47 6.55 -2.74
C PRO A 17 -27.55 5.91 -1.68
N GLU A 18 -28.11 5.17 -0.74
CA GLU A 18 -27.37 4.50 0.36
C GLU A 18 -26.47 3.40 -0.20
N GLU A 19 -26.99 2.56 -1.10
CA GLU A 19 -26.22 1.49 -1.75
C GLU A 19 -25.09 2.09 -2.61
N ARG A 20 -25.36 3.14 -3.36
CA ARG A 20 -24.36 3.85 -4.17
C ARG A 20 -23.26 4.46 -3.30
N ILE A 21 -23.62 5.10 -2.18
CA ILE A 21 -22.65 5.64 -1.22
C ILE A 21 -21.80 4.52 -0.61
N ALA A 22 -22.40 3.38 -0.25
CA ALA A 22 -21.66 2.23 0.25
C ALA A 22 -20.66 1.73 -0.81
N TYR A 23 -21.09 1.63 -2.05
CA TYR A 23 -20.22 1.28 -3.18
C TYR A 23 -19.08 2.30 -3.37
N ILE A 24 -19.37 3.61 -3.36
CA ILE A 24 -18.37 4.68 -3.51
C ILE A 24 -17.29 4.58 -2.41
N ARG A 25 -17.68 4.25 -1.18
CA ARG A 25 -16.77 4.15 -0.03
C ARG A 25 -15.98 2.83 0.04
N ALA A 26 -16.40 1.82 -0.71
CA ALA A 26 -15.71 0.54 -0.68
C ALA A 26 -14.29 0.66 -1.24
N PRO A 27 -13.27 0.09 -0.58
CA PRO A 27 -11.92 0.04 -1.11
C PRO A 27 -11.90 -0.64 -2.49
N ARG A 28 -11.16 -0.02 -3.43
CA ARG A 28 -11.02 -0.58 -4.78
C ARG A 28 -9.62 -0.40 -5.30
N TRP A 29 -9.20 -1.36 -6.10
CA TRP A 29 -7.96 -1.27 -6.83
C TRP A 29 -8.13 -0.40 -8.06
N ILE A 30 -7.25 0.57 -8.21
CA ILE A 30 -7.12 1.37 -9.44
C ILE A 30 -5.73 1.12 -9.97
N GLY A 31 -5.67 0.47 -11.13
CA GLY A 31 -4.41 0.18 -11.79
C GLY A 31 -3.79 1.47 -12.34
N HIS A 32 -2.47 1.59 -12.19
CA HIS A 32 -1.67 2.65 -12.79
C HIS A 32 -0.29 2.11 -13.13
N HIS A 33 0.45 2.81 -14.00
CA HIS A 33 1.72 2.32 -14.53
C HIS A 33 2.74 1.98 -13.43
N GLY A 34 2.88 2.84 -12.42
CA GLY A 34 3.80 2.59 -11.31
C GLY A 34 3.45 1.33 -10.51
N ALA A 35 2.16 1.08 -10.27
CA ALA A 35 1.71 -0.15 -9.62
C ALA A 35 1.91 -1.38 -10.51
N GLY A 36 1.69 -1.25 -11.82
CA GLY A 36 1.96 -2.31 -12.81
C GLY A 36 3.41 -2.76 -12.76
N ARG A 37 4.36 -1.83 -12.84
CA ARG A 37 5.80 -2.13 -12.72
C ARG A 37 6.15 -2.82 -11.39
N ALA A 38 5.56 -2.38 -10.28
CA ALA A 38 5.80 -3.02 -8.99
C ALA A 38 5.29 -4.47 -8.97
N LEU A 39 4.09 -4.73 -9.52
CA LEU A 39 3.54 -6.07 -9.62
C LEU A 39 4.36 -6.97 -10.54
N GLU A 40 4.87 -6.47 -11.67
CA GLU A 40 5.77 -7.21 -12.56
C GLU A 40 7.04 -7.66 -11.83
N ARG A 41 7.70 -6.74 -11.10
CA ARG A 41 8.91 -7.08 -10.34
C ARG A 41 8.63 -8.08 -9.22
N LEU A 42 7.48 -7.97 -8.53
CA LEU A 42 7.06 -8.95 -7.54
C LEU A 42 6.80 -10.33 -8.17
N ASN A 43 6.21 -10.40 -9.37
CA ASN A 43 6.03 -11.64 -10.11
C ASN A 43 7.36 -12.26 -10.52
N GLU A 44 8.33 -11.47 -10.95
CA GLU A 44 9.68 -11.98 -11.26
C GLU A 44 10.34 -12.62 -10.03
N LEU A 45 10.20 -12.03 -8.85
CA LEU A 45 10.68 -12.64 -7.60
C LEU A 45 10.00 -13.97 -7.29
N LEU A 46 8.69 -14.05 -7.51
CA LEU A 46 7.92 -15.27 -7.26
C LEU A 46 8.30 -16.39 -8.21
N LEU A 47 8.50 -16.06 -9.50
CA LEU A 47 8.75 -17.03 -10.58
C LEU A 47 10.24 -17.35 -10.79
N ARG A 48 11.16 -16.63 -10.13
CA ARG A 48 12.59 -16.86 -10.28
C ARG A 48 12.97 -18.34 -10.00
N PRO A 49 14.01 -18.86 -10.66
CA PRO A 49 14.56 -20.16 -10.28
C PRO A 49 15.16 -20.13 -8.86
N PRO A 50 15.32 -21.29 -8.20
CA PRO A 50 16.08 -21.38 -6.95
C PRO A 50 17.48 -20.77 -7.10
N ALA A 51 17.96 -20.07 -6.08
CA ALA A 51 19.24 -19.40 -6.10
C ALA A 51 19.93 -19.47 -4.74
N LEU A 52 21.25 -19.65 -4.75
CA LEU A 52 22.07 -19.62 -3.53
C LEU A 52 22.00 -18.28 -2.77
N ARG A 53 21.69 -17.21 -3.49
CA ARG A 53 21.54 -15.87 -2.94
C ARG A 53 20.33 -15.22 -3.60
N THR A 54 19.23 -15.15 -2.85
CA THR A 54 18.02 -14.47 -3.33
C THR A 54 18.17 -12.95 -3.25
N ARG A 55 17.61 -12.26 -4.22
CA ARG A 55 17.42 -10.83 -4.18
C ARG A 55 16.09 -10.51 -3.54
N GLY A 56 16.00 -9.33 -2.91
CA GLY A 56 14.77 -8.75 -2.39
C GLY A 56 14.39 -7.49 -3.15
N LEU A 57 13.24 -6.93 -2.81
CA LEU A 57 12.77 -5.64 -3.30
C LEU A 57 12.51 -4.70 -2.13
N MET A 58 12.70 -3.39 -2.37
CA MET A 58 12.22 -2.33 -1.50
C MET A 58 11.15 -1.53 -2.24
N LEU A 59 9.94 -1.47 -1.69
CA LEU A 59 8.85 -0.62 -2.17
C LEU A 59 8.79 0.62 -1.27
N VAL A 60 9.37 1.71 -1.72
CA VAL A 60 9.60 2.90 -0.89
C VAL A 60 8.87 4.11 -1.43
N GLY A 61 8.21 4.83 -0.54
CA GLY A 61 7.50 6.06 -0.87
C GLY A 61 6.83 6.67 0.35
N PRO A 62 6.20 7.85 0.20
CA PRO A 62 5.52 8.52 1.29
C PRO A 62 4.35 7.72 1.84
N TYR A 63 3.90 8.09 3.04
CA TYR A 63 2.68 7.57 3.64
C TYR A 63 1.47 7.76 2.70
N ALA A 64 0.45 6.90 2.84
CA ALA A 64 -0.80 6.95 2.03
C ALA A 64 -0.58 6.94 0.50
N ASN A 65 0.50 6.33 0.01
CA ASN A 65 0.81 6.33 -1.42
C ASN A 65 0.62 4.96 -2.10
N GLY A 66 -0.24 4.09 -1.55
CA GLY A 66 -0.71 2.87 -2.20
C GLY A 66 0.21 1.65 -2.07
N LYS A 67 1.34 1.73 -1.38
CA LYS A 67 2.30 0.61 -1.22
C LYS A 67 1.66 -0.66 -0.68
N THR A 68 0.90 -0.55 0.42
CA THR A 68 0.16 -1.67 1.03
C THR A 68 -0.85 -2.27 0.06
N MET A 69 -1.56 -1.45 -0.71
CA MET A 69 -2.51 -1.92 -1.72
C MET A 69 -1.86 -2.76 -2.82
N ILE A 70 -0.64 -2.40 -3.24
CA ILE A 70 0.16 -3.18 -4.19
C ILE A 70 0.50 -4.56 -3.59
N ALA A 71 0.96 -4.60 -2.35
CA ALA A 71 1.28 -5.85 -1.64
C ALA A 71 0.07 -6.77 -1.49
N GLU A 72 -1.05 -6.22 -1.03
CA GLU A 72 -2.30 -6.95 -0.85
C GLU A 72 -2.85 -7.47 -2.19
N ARG A 73 -2.82 -6.62 -3.23
CA ARG A 73 -3.23 -7.01 -4.58
C ARG A 73 -2.41 -8.19 -5.10
N PHE A 74 -1.09 -8.13 -4.91
CA PHE A 74 -0.19 -9.21 -5.29
C PHE A 74 -0.49 -10.49 -4.50
N ALA A 75 -0.59 -10.41 -3.19
CA ALA A 75 -0.88 -11.56 -2.34
C ALA A 75 -2.23 -12.20 -2.68
N VAL A 76 -3.30 -11.40 -2.86
CA VAL A 76 -4.64 -11.91 -3.22
C VAL A 76 -4.63 -12.59 -4.59
N ALA A 77 -3.90 -12.06 -5.57
CA ALA A 77 -3.79 -12.69 -6.90
C ALA A 77 -3.19 -14.10 -6.82
N HIS A 78 -2.26 -14.33 -5.88
CA HIS A 78 -1.59 -15.62 -5.71
C HIS A 78 -2.23 -16.55 -4.67
N LEU A 79 -3.22 -16.06 -3.88
CA LEU A 79 -4.05 -16.92 -3.03
C LEU A 79 -5.03 -17.80 -3.82
N ARG A 80 -5.36 -17.39 -5.04
CA ARG A 80 -6.37 -18.07 -5.90
C ARG A 80 -5.79 -19.17 -6.78
N SER A 81 -4.47 -19.35 -6.81
CA SER A 81 -3.86 -20.48 -7.52
C SER A 81 -4.04 -21.75 -6.68
N ALA A 82 -4.33 -22.88 -7.34
CA ALA A 82 -4.47 -24.19 -6.70
C ALA A 82 -3.15 -24.72 -6.09
N GLU A 83 -2.05 -24.02 -6.31
CA GLU A 83 -0.75 -24.27 -5.70
C GLU A 83 -0.72 -23.71 -4.28
N ALA A 84 0.08 -24.34 -3.42
CA ALA A 84 0.29 -23.88 -2.05
C ALA A 84 0.64 -22.39 -2.00
N GLN A 85 0.06 -21.67 -1.05
CA GLN A 85 0.32 -20.24 -0.85
C GLN A 85 1.81 -19.98 -0.75
N ARG A 86 2.36 -19.18 -1.66
CA ARG A 86 3.80 -18.88 -1.72
C ARG A 86 4.14 -17.42 -1.38
N VAL A 87 3.13 -16.58 -1.23
CA VAL A 87 3.27 -15.16 -0.90
C VAL A 87 2.58 -14.88 0.43
N TRP A 88 3.30 -14.23 1.34
CA TRP A 88 2.79 -13.86 2.64
C TRP A 88 3.10 -12.39 2.93
N VAL A 89 2.12 -11.68 3.50
CA VAL A 89 2.28 -10.29 3.93
C VAL A 89 2.37 -10.26 5.45
N VAL A 90 3.46 -9.73 5.95
CA VAL A 90 3.76 -9.55 7.36
C VAL A 90 3.58 -8.08 7.71
N GLN A 91 2.62 -7.76 8.56
CA GLN A 91 2.50 -6.42 9.12
C GLN A 91 3.55 -6.24 10.22
N THR A 92 4.52 -5.36 9.97
CA THR A 92 5.55 -5.04 10.96
C THR A 92 4.97 -4.11 12.01
N ARG A 93 4.69 -4.65 13.19
CA ARG A 93 4.03 -3.91 14.26
C ARG A 93 4.97 -2.88 14.88
N GLU A 94 4.37 -1.78 15.33
CA GLU A 94 5.04 -0.87 16.24
C GLU A 94 5.39 -1.60 17.54
N GLY A 95 6.59 -1.42 18.02
CA GLY A 95 7.05 -2.06 19.25
C GLY A 95 8.49 -2.54 19.11
N ALA A 96 9.31 -2.12 20.04
CA ALA A 96 10.71 -2.42 20.03
C ALA A 96 10.96 -3.91 20.33
N GLY A 97 11.70 -4.54 19.43
CA GLY A 97 12.40 -5.77 19.72
C GLY A 97 12.05 -6.96 18.83
N LEU A 98 13.02 -7.84 18.76
CA LEU A 98 13.06 -9.02 17.90
C LEU A 98 11.89 -9.99 18.18
N ALA A 99 11.42 -10.07 19.43
CA ALA A 99 10.28 -10.92 19.80
C ALA A 99 8.98 -10.48 19.10
N HIS A 100 8.76 -9.16 18.93
CA HIS A 100 7.60 -8.63 18.22
C HIS A 100 7.71 -8.85 16.71
N PHE A 101 8.92 -8.72 16.17
CA PHE A 101 9.19 -9.01 14.76
C PHE A 101 8.83 -10.47 14.40
N TYR A 102 9.34 -11.44 15.16
CA TYR A 102 8.99 -12.84 14.96
C TYR A 102 7.51 -13.14 15.22
N ALA A 103 6.89 -12.49 16.20
CA ALA A 103 5.46 -12.64 16.44
C ALA A 103 4.62 -12.13 15.27
N GLY A 104 5.06 -11.07 14.57
CA GLY A 104 4.45 -10.59 13.34
C GLY A 104 4.49 -11.64 12.23
N ILE A 105 5.64 -12.29 12.04
CA ILE A 105 5.81 -13.37 11.05
C ILE A 105 4.92 -14.56 11.41
N LEU A 106 4.94 -15.02 12.66
CA LEU A 106 4.09 -16.12 13.12
C LEU A 106 2.60 -15.83 12.91
N GLY A 107 2.16 -14.61 13.22
CA GLY A 107 0.79 -14.17 12.97
C GLY A 107 0.40 -14.21 11.50
N ALA A 108 1.27 -13.72 10.61
CA ALA A 108 1.07 -13.77 9.18
C ALA A 108 0.98 -15.22 8.67
N LEU A 109 1.83 -16.11 9.17
CA LEU A 109 1.84 -17.54 8.84
C LEU A 109 0.72 -18.33 9.56
N ARG A 110 -0.22 -17.63 10.23
CA ARG A 110 -1.36 -18.22 10.96
C ARG A 110 -0.95 -19.21 12.05
N ALA A 111 0.20 -19.01 12.65
CA ALA A 111 0.71 -19.85 13.72
C ALA A 111 0.45 -19.23 15.11
N PRO A 112 0.31 -20.06 16.17
CA PRO A 112 0.20 -19.54 17.54
C PRO A 112 1.43 -18.72 17.90
N THR A 113 1.22 -17.48 18.36
CA THR A 113 2.33 -16.56 18.69
C THR A 113 2.86 -16.73 20.11
N GLY A 114 2.14 -17.44 20.99
CA GLY A 114 2.46 -17.58 22.41
C GLY A 114 2.57 -16.24 23.13
N SER A 115 2.30 -16.19 24.42
CA SER A 115 2.41 -14.98 25.25
C SER A 115 3.85 -14.67 25.70
N GLY A 116 4.78 -15.60 25.49
CA GLY A 116 6.17 -15.49 25.97
C GLY A 116 7.01 -14.51 25.14
N ARG A 117 8.03 -13.91 25.81
CA ARG A 117 9.04 -13.04 25.19
C ARG A 117 10.27 -13.82 24.68
N ASP A 118 10.20 -15.16 24.69
CA ASP A 118 11.32 -16.01 24.26
C ASP A 118 11.55 -15.88 22.75
N VAL A 119 12.60 -15.15 22.42
CA VAL A 119 13.01 -14.88 21.03
C VAL A 119 13.50 -16.17 20.36
N GLY A 120 14.23 -17.02 21.08
CA GLY A 120 14.78 -18.26 20.54
C GLY A 120 13.67 -19.21 20.07
N ARG A 121 12.68 -19.46 20.93
CA ARG A 121 11.52 -20.29 20.56
C ARG A 121 10.75 -19.77 19.38
N LYS A 122 10.54 -18.43 19.31
CA LYS A 122 9.83 -17.82 18.18
C LYS A 122 10.64 -17.96 16.89
N ALA A 123 11.95 -17.77 16.94
CA ALA A 123 12.84 -17.94 15.79
C ALA A 123 12.80 -19.38 15.26
N GLU A 124 12.97 -20.38 16.14
CA GLU A 124 12.87 -21.80 15.76
C GLU A 124 11.50 -22.17 15.19
N GLN A 125 10.43 -21.59 15.72
CA GLN A 125 9.08 -21.82 15.21
C GLN A 125 8.91 -21.24 13.81
N VAL A 126 9.43 -20.02 13.57
CA VAL A 126 9.44 -19.39 12.23
C VAL A 126 10.23 -20.27 11.27
N ASP A 127 11.41 -20.74 11.64
CA ASP A 127 12.25 -21.59 10.77
C ASP A 127 11.54 -22.87 10.35
N ARG A 128 10.91 -23.58 11.30
CA ARG A 128 10.10 -24.77 11.01
C ARG A 128 8.94 -24.48 10.06
N LEU A 129 8.29 -23.30 10.21
CA LEU A 129 7.20 -22.91 9.32
C LEU A 129 7.70 -22.54 7.93
N LEU A 130 8.84 -21.85 7.82
CA LEU A 130 9.44 -21.54 6.52
C LEU A 130 9.84 -22.82 5.77
N ASP A 131 10.41 -23.79 6.47
CA ASP A 131 10.75 -25.09 5.87
C ASP A 131 9.51 -25.89 5.44
N GLY A 132 8.46 -25.88 6.25
CA GLY A 132 7.22 -26.61 5.96
C GLY A 132 6.35 -25.96 4.87
N LEU A 133 6.17 -24.64 4.93
CA LEU A 133 5.31 -23.88 4.01
C LEU A 133 6.02 -23.50 2.70
N LYS A 134 7.35 -23.44 2.71
CA LYS A 134 8.20 -23.09 1.56
C LYS A 134 7.73 -21.81 0.83
N PRO A 135 7.54 -20.70 1.54
CA PRO A 135 7.18 -19.44 0.91
C PRO A 135 8.26 -19.03 -0.08
N ARG A 136 7.85 -18.33 -1.16
CA ARG A 136 8.81 -17.78 -2.13
C ARG A 136 9.04 -16.29 -1.90
N VAL A 137 8.02 -15.59 -1.41
CA VAL A 137 8.06 -14.16 -1.15
C VAL A 137 7.46 -13.88 0.22
N LEU A 138 8.22 -13.18 1.07
CA LEU A 138 7.74 -12.58 2.31
C LEU A 138 7.77 -11.06 2.17
N ILE A 139 6.61 -10.44 2.25
CA ILE A 139 6.44 -9.00 2.17
C ILE A 139 6.31 -8.46 3.60
N PHE A 140 7.24 -7.60 4.00
CA PHE A 140 7.23 -6.92 5.29
C PHE A 140 6.69 -5.51 5.08
N ASP A 141 5.42 -5.31 5.40
CA ASP A 141 4.78 -3.99 5.33
C ASP A 141 5.11 -3.16 6.58
N GLU A 142 5.18 -1.83 6.42
CA GLU A 142 5.60 -0.88 7.47
C GLU A 142 6.96 -1.26 8.08
N PHE A 143 7.91 -1.72 7.25
CA PHE A 143 9.20 -2.25 7.70
C PHE A 143 10.02 -1.24 8.53
N HIS A 144 9.80 0.06 8.36
CA HIS A 144 10.43 1.08 9.19
C HIS A 144 10.18 0.89 10.69
N ASN A 145 9.11 0.20 11.10
CA ASN A 145 8.84 -0.13 12.49
C ASN A 145 9.87 -1.11 13.08
N ALA A 146 10.41 -2.03 12.26
CA ALA A 146 11.48 -2.92 12.70
C ALA A 146 12.81 -2.18 12.93
N LEU A 147 12.98 -1.00 12.33
CA LEU A 147 14.20 -0.19 12.41
C LEU A 147 14.23 0.73 13.64
N ARG A 148 13.12 0.86 14.36
CA ARG A 148 13.00 1.71 15.57
C ARG A 148 13.49 1.03 16.85
N GLY A 149 13.98 -0.21 16.78
CA GLY A 149 14.47 -1.00 17.90
C GLY A 149 15.87 -0.61 18.37
N ARG A 150 16.41 -1.37 19.33
CA ARG A 150 17.81 -1.26 19.73
C ARG A 150 18.71 -1.72 18.59
N ALA A 151 19.90 -1.16 18.44
CA ALA A 151 20.81 -1.48 17.35
C ALA A 151 21.04 -3.01 17.16
N ARG A 152 21.21 -3.75 18.26
CA ARG A 152 21.33 -5.21 18.24
C ARG A 152 20.13 -5.94 17.69
N ASP A 153 18.91 -5.44 17.97
CA ASP A 153 17.66 -6.08 17.50
C ASP A 153 17.49 -5.81 16.01
N VAL A 154 17.85 -4.60 15.58
CA VAL A 154 17.86 -4.22 14.15
C VAL A 154 18.87 -5.05 13.38
N GLU A 155 20.10 -5.22 13.90
CA GLU A 155 21.12 -6.09 13.28
C GLU A 155 20.63 -7.55 13.19
N ALA A 156 19.93 -8.06 14.19
CA ALA A 156 19.35 -9.39 14.16
C ALA A 156 18.24 -9.52 13.10
N VAL A 157 17.41 -8.48 12.89
CA VAL A 157 16.44 -8.43 11.80
C VAL A 157 17.14 -8.49 10.43
N LEU A 158 18.21 -7.71 10.23
CA LEU A 158 19.01 -7.79 9.01
C LEU A 158 19.64 -9.16 8.80
N GLY A 159 20.16 -9.76 9.87
CA GLY A 159 20.66 -11.13 9.87
C GLY A 159 19.60 -12.13 9.44
N PHE A 160 18.37 -11.97 9.93
CA PHE A 160 17.23 -12.79 9.51
C PHE A 160 16.92 -12.62 8.02
N LEU A 161 16.87 -11.41 7.49
CA LEU A 161 16.61 -11.15 6.06
C LEU A 161 17.69 -11.80 5.17
N ARG A 162 18.97 -11.75 5.58
CA ARG A 162 20.07 -12.42 4.89
C ARG A 162 19.90 -13.93 4.89
N ARG A 163 19.50 -14.48 6.04
CA ARG A 163 19.38 -15.92 6.28
C ARG A 163 18.24 -16.54 5.50
N ILE A 164 17.03 -15.93 5.51
CA ILE A 164 15.87 -16.49 4.81
C ILE A 164 16.10 -16.64 3.29
N GLY A 165 16.85 -15.71 2.71
CA GLY A 165 17.21 -15.80 1.29
C GLY A 165 18.20 -16.90 0.97
N ARG A 166 19.06 -17.26 1.92
CA ARG A 166 20.11 -18.28 1.72
C ARG A 166 19.64 -19.69 2.10
N GLU A 167 18.92 -19.81 3.22
CA GLU A 167 18.57 -21.12 3.79
C GLU A 167 17.22 -21.62 3.32
N PHE A 168 16.25 -20.71 3.07
CA PHE A 168 14.88 -21.09 2.71
C PHE A 168 14.49 -20.66 1.29
N ASP A 169 15.41 -20.06 0.54
CA ASP A 169 15.14 -19.55 -0.82
C ASP A 169 13.97 -18.57 -0.90
N VAL A 170 13.79 -17.75 0.15
CA VAL A 170 12.73 -16.75 0.28
C VAL A 170 13.25 -15.38 -0.18
N SER A 171 12.52 -14.70 -1.04
CA SER A 171 12.76 -13.30 -1.40
C SER A 171 12.06 -12.36 -0.43
N PRO A 172 12.80 -11.57 0.37
CA PRO A 172 12.20 -10.54 1.20
C PRO A 172 11.79 -9.31 0.35
N VAL A 173 10.60 -8.77 0.63
CA VAL A 173 10.14 -7.50 0.09
C VAL A 173 9.88 -6.56 1.26
N LEU A 174 10.54 -5.40 1.26
CA LEU A 174 10.45 -4.42 2.33
C LEU A 174 9.60 -3.24 1.84
N ILE A 175 8.54 -2.93 2.56
CA ILE A 175 7.66 -1.80 2.25
C ILE A 175 7.76 -0.78 3.36
N GLY A 176 7.99 0.48 2.99
CA GLY A 176 8.06 1.56 3.98
C GLY A 176 8.35 2.93 3.41
N GLU A 177 8.73 3.83 4.29
CA GLU A 177 9.14 5.19 3.95
C GLU A 177 10.62 5.26 3.55
N VAL A 178 11.10 6.44 3.17
CA VAL A 178 12.50 6.68 2.73
C VAL A 178 13.52 6.17 3.76
N ALA A 179 13.22 6.22 5.05
CA ALA A 179 14.06 5.67 6.09
C ALA A 179 14.44 4.19 5.88
N VAL A 180 13.59 3.39 5.24
CA VAL A 180 13.92 1.99 4.89
C VAL A 180 15.00 1.95 3.83
N TYR A 181 14.93 2.83 2.83
CA TYR A 181 15.93 2.94 1.78
C TYR A 181 17.29 3.35 2.36
N ASP A 182 17.32 4.43 3.16
CA ASP A 182 18.56 4.95 3.75
C ASP A 182 19.21 3.87 4.62
N PHE A 183 18.41 3.15 5.40
CA PHE A 183 18.92 2.12 6.29
C PHE A 183 19.51 0.92 5.53
N ILE A 184 18.81 0.41 4.53
CA ILE A 184 19.28 -0.75 3.74
C ILE A 184 20.53 -0.39 2.92
N ASN A 185 20.60 0.83 2.41
CA ASN A 185 21.76 1.28 1.63
C ASN A 185 22.92 1.82 2.47
N ALA A 186 22.82 1.77 3.80
CA ALA A 186 23.93 2.15 4.69
C ALA A 186 25.15 1.23 4.56
N THR A 187 24.98 0.03 3.99
CA THR A 187 26.08 -0.92 3.75
C THR A 187 25.99 -1.51 2.35
N ASP A 188 27.13 -1.68 1.67
CA ASP A 188 27.21 -2.29 0.33
C ASP A 188 26.63 -3.71 0.31
N GLU A 189 26.80 -4.45 1.40
CA GLU A 189 26.27 -5.79 1.54
C GLU A 189 24.74 -5.83 1.39
N MET A 190 24.04 -4.94 2.09
CA MET A 190 22.58 -4.89 2.04
C MET A 190 22.10 -4.22 0.75
N ALA A 191 22.73 -3.14 0.32
CA ALA A 191 22.41 -2.46 -0.94
C ALA A 191 22.45 -3.41 -2.14
N SER A 192 23.45 -4.33 -2.19
CA SER A 192 23.56 -5.31 -3.28
C SER A 192 22.46 -6.38 -3.29
N ARG A 193 21.66 -6.48 -2.25
CA ARG A 193 20.61 -7.51 -2.10
C ARG A 193 19.22 -7.03 -2.48
N PHE A 194 18.99 -5.72 -2.40
CA PHE A 194 17.66 -5.17 -2.58
C PHE A 194 17.61 -4.20 -3.76
N GLU A 195 16.65 -4.41 -4.63
CA GLU A 195 16.33 -3.49 -5.70
C GLU A 195 15.27 -2.50 -5.23
N LEU A 196 15.44 -1.21 -5.55
CA LEU A 196 14.49 -0.16 -5.21
C LEU A 196 13.40 -0.04 -6.26
N ILE A 197 12.15 -0.07 -5.81
CA ILE A 197 11.00 0.41 -6.55
C ILE A 197 10.44 1.61 -5.81
N ALA A 198 10.64 2.80 -6.38
CA ALA A 198 10.08 4.02 -5.83
C ALA A 198 8.58 4.12 -6.15
N VAL A 199 7.79 4.49 -5.14
CA VAL A 199 6.38 4.87 -5.27
C VAL A 199 6.27 6.35 -4.89
N PRO A 200 6.68 7.28 -5.80
CA PRO A 200 6.75 8.70 -5.50
C PRO A 200 5.36 9.31 -5.39
N ARG A 201 5.29 10.55 -4.87
CA ARG A 201 4.08 11.38 -5.03
C ARG A 201 3.76 11.54 -6.51
N TRP A 202 2.50 11.58 -6.82
CA TRP A 202 2.02 11.92 -8.16
C TRP A 202 2.50 13.29 -8.59
N ARG A 203 2.75 13.44 -9.86
CA ARG A 203 3.03 14.74 -10.49
C ARG A 203 1.80 15.18 -11.26
N TYR A 204 1.67 16.46 -11.51
CA TYR A 204 0.62 16.97 -12.38
C TYR A 204 1.03 16.74 -13.84
N ASP A 205 0.73 15.56 -14.35
CA ASP A 205 1.09 15.08 -15.68
C ASP A 205 -0.04 14.20 -16.26
N GLU A 206 0.18 13.65 -17.44
CA GLU A 206 -0.80 12.82 -18.16
C GLU A 206 -1.18 11.55 -17.36
N GLU A 207 -0.24 10.96 -16.65
CA GLU A 207 -0.52 9.76 -15.83
C GLU A 207 -1.49 10.10 -14.68
N TYR A 208 -1.34 11.27 -14.07
CA TYR A 208 -2.26 11.77 -13.05
C TYR A 208 -3.65 12.04 -13.64
N LEU A 209 -3.75 12.66 -14.80
CA LEU A 209 -5.04 12.91 -15.45
C LEU A 209 -5.74 11.60 -15.81
N THR A 210 -4.99 10.61 -16.31
CA THR A 210 -5.51 9.24 -16.56
C THR A 210 -6.00 8.56 -15.29
N LEU A 211 -5.34 8.79 -14.14
CA LEU A 211 -5.81 8.30 -12.85
C LEU A 211 -7.17 8.92 -12.49
N LEU A 212 -7.36 10.22 -12.70
CA LEU A 212 -8.62 10.91 -12.43
C LEU A 212 -9.76 10.40 -13.33
N ASP A 213 -9.51 10.18 -14.61
CA ASP A 213 -10.47 9.56 -15.54
C ASP A 213 -10.87 8.14 -15.06
N SER A 214 -9.90 7.36 -14.63
CA SER A 214 -10.14 6.01 -14.10
C SER A 214 -10.96 6.03 -12.81
N LEU A 215 -10.71 7.02 -11.93
CA LEU A 215 -11.50 7.24 -10.73
C LEU A 215 -12.92 7.65 -11.08
N GLU A 216 -13.10 8.59 -12.01
CA GLU A 216 -14.41 9.02 -12.47
C GLU A 216 -15.24 7.87 -13.02
N GLY A 217 -14.66 7.07 -13.91
CA GLY A 217 -15.32 5.89 -14.48
C GLY A 217 -15.75 4.85 -13.45
N ALA A 218 -15.12 4.84 -12.27
CA ALA A 218 -15.43 3.93 -11.17
C ALA A 218 -16.47 4.48 -10.17
N LEU A 219 -16.97 5.69 -10.37
CA LEU A 219 -17.94 6.33 -9.48
C LEU A 219 -19.34 6.35 -10.11
N PRO A 220 -20.37 5.74 -9.49
CA PRO A 220 -21.73 5.68 -10.02
C PRO A 220 -22.45 7.03 -9.88
N LEU A 221 -22.03 8.03 -10.66
CA LEU A 221 -22.66 9.34 -10.81
C LEU A 221 -23.33 9.43 -12.18
N ALA A 222 -24.54 9.95 -12.23
CA ALA A 222 -25.33 9.98 -13.46
C ALA A 222 -24.80 10.96 -14.52
N ARG A 223 -24.07 11.98 -14.07
CA ARG A 223 -23.48 13.02 -14.93
C ARG A 223 -21.97 12.93 -14.91
N ARG A 224 -21.37 13.26 -16.04
CA ARG A 224 -19.93 13.39 -16.19
C ARG A 224 -19.40 14.52 -15.30
N SER A 225 -18.31 14.26 -14.61
CA SER A 225 -17.66 15.21 -13.69
C SER A 225 -16.48 15.92 -14.32
N ASP A 226 -15.90 15.31 -15.38
CA ASP A 226 -14.72 15.81 -16.09
C ASP A 226 -13.54 16.08 -15.13
N LEU A 227 -13.24 15.10 -14.26
CA LEU A 227 -12.23 15.24 -13.20
C LEU A 227 -10.82 15.50 -13.73
N ALA A 228 -10.52 15.05 -14.96
CA ALA A 228 -9.23 15.29 -15.62
C ALA A 228 -9.13 16.70 -16.25
N GLU A 229 -10.23 17.48 -16.32
CA GLU A 229 -10.18 18.85 -16.77
C GLU A 229 -9.41 19.74 -15.80
N GLU A 230 -8.81 20.83 -16.30
CA GLU A 230 -7.85 21.67 -15.57
C GLU A 230 -8.39 22.15 -14.21
N GLY A 231 -9.64 22.56 -14.12
CA GLY A 231 -10.23 23.10 -12.90
C GLY A 231 -10.28 22.09 -11.75
N PRO A 232 -11.03 20.99 -11.89
CA PRO A 232 -11.10 19.92 -10.88
C PRO A 232 -9.75 19.26 -10.63
N ALA A 233 -8.98 18.95 -11.69
CA ALA A 233 -7.72 18.27 -11.58
C ALA A 233 -6.70 19.05 -10.75
N ARG A 234 -6.55 20.36 -10.99
CA ARG A 234 -5.63 21.20 -10.21
C ARG A 234 -6.05 21.30 -8.76
N GLU A 235 -7.34 21.43 -8.47
CA GLU A 235 -7.84 21.52 -7.10
C GLU A 235 -7.58 20.24 -6.32
N ILE A 236 -7.92 19.09 -6.90
CA ILE A 236 -7.63 17.77 -6.30
C ILE A 236 -6.13 17.59 -6.07
N PHE A 237 -5.29 17.95 -7.05
CA PHE A 237 -3.84 17.85 -6.93
C PHE A 237 -3.28 18.70 -5.79
N TRP A 238 -3.77 19.94 -5.68
CA TRP A 238 -3.34 20.87 -4.64
C TRP A 238 -3.72 20.40 -3.24
N LEU A 239 -4.96 19.96 -3.07
CA LEU A 239 -5.47 19.45 -1.81
C LEU A 239 -4.85 18.14 -1.38
N SER A 240 -4.56 17.24 -2.33
CA SER A 240 -3.98 15.92 -2.07
C SER A 240 -2.46 15.94 -1.91
N GLU A 241 -1.80 17.04 -2.31
CA GLU A 241 -0.33 17.11 -2.37
C GLU A 241 0.31 15.96 -3.16
N GLY A 242 -0.42 15.42 -4.15
CA GLY A 242 0.01 14.28 -4.97
C GLY A 242 0.06 12.94 -4.24
N LEU A 243 -0.63 12.77 -3.11
CA LEU A 243 -0.75 11.50 -2.41
C LEU A 243 -2.01 10.77 -2.88
N ILE A 244 -1.88 9.55 -3.42
CA ILE A 244 -3.01 8.80 -3.99
C ILE A 244 -4.12 8.54 -2.95
N GLY A 245 -3.78 8.27 -1.70
CA GLY A 245 -4.77 8.09 -0.64
C GLY A 245 -5.59 9.35 -0.38
N GLU A 246 -4.97 10.53 -0.46
CA GLU A 246 -5.66 11.81 -0.32
C GLU A 246 -6.50 12.12 -1.59
N ILE A 247 -5.98 11.84 -2.80
CA ILE A 247 -6.74 11.95 -4.06
C ILE A 247 -8.04 11.14 -3.96
N VAL A 248 -7.93 9.87 -3.61
CA VAL A 248 -9.09 8.97 -3.47
C VAL A 248 -10.04 9.46 -2.39
N THR A 249 -9.53 9.96 -1.26
CA THR A 249 -10.34 10.48 -0.16
C THR A 249 -11.16 11.70 -0.61
N ILE A 250 -10.52 12.66 -1.28
CA ILE A 250 -11.18 13.87 -1.78
C ILE A 250 -12.27 13.52 -2.80
N VAL A 251 -11.92 12.69 -3.79
CA VAL A 251 -12.85 12.28 -4.86
C VAL A 251 -14.02 11.48 -4.28
N THR A 252 -13.76 10.57 -3.34
CA THR A 252 -14.81 9.81 -2.63
C THR A 252 -15.75 10.73 -1.85
N ALA A 253 -15.21 11.70 -1.10
CA ALA A 253 -16.01 12.64 -0.34
C ALA A 253 -16.90 13.53 -1.24
N ALA A 254 -16.34 14.03 -2.34
CA ALA A 254 -17.05 14.82 -3.33
C ALA A 254 -18.16 14.00 -4.02
N ALA A 255 -17.88 12.74 -4.38
CA ALA A 255 -18.86 11.84 -4.98
C ALA A 255 -20.04 11.53 -4.02
N VAL A 256 -19.75 11.29 -2.74
CA VAL A 256 -20.80 11.10 -1.71
C VAL A 256 -21.66 12.35 -1.57
N ALA A 257 -21.04 13.53 -1.56
CA ALA A 257 -21.77 14.81 -1.53
C ALA A 257 -22.66 14.99 -2.78
N ALA A 258 -22.15 14.63 -3.96
CA ALA A 258 -22.89 14.71 -5.22
C ALA A 258 -24.13 13.80 -5.24
N VAL A 259 -24.03 12.57 -4.71
CA VAL A 259 -25.18 11.67 -4.56
C VAL A 259 -26.20 12.22 -3.57
N ARG A 260 -25.75 12.70 -2.40
CA ARG A 260 -26.64 13.24 -1.35
C ARG A 260 -27.41 14.48 -1.76
N SER A 261 -26.77 15.36 -2.53
CA SER A 261 -27.40 16.59 -3.02
C SER A 261 -28.24 16.39 -4.28
N GLY A 262 -28.16 15.22 -4.93
CA GLY A 262 -28.79 14.98 -6.23
C GLY A 262 -28.08 15.72 -7.39
N ALA A 263 -26.92 16.32 -7.18
CA ALA A 263 -26.15 17.00 -8.23
C ALA A 263 -25.60 16.02 -9.28
N GLU A 264 -25.35 14.78 -8.86
CA GLU A 264 -24.94 13.63 -9.70
C GLU A 264 -23.64 13.90 -10.50
N ARG A 265 -22.83 14.83 -10.07
CA ARG A 265 -21.49 15.13 -10.61
C ARG A 265 -20.63 15.85 -9.59
N ILE A 266 -19.32 15.70 -9.71
CA ILE A 266 -18.33 16.45 -8.96
C ILE A 266 -17.96 17.70 -9.79
N THR A 267 -17.84 18.83 -9.13
CA THR A 267 -17.39 20.11 -9.73
C THR A 267 -16.30 20.70 -8.85
N ARG A 268 -15.50 21.63 -9.39
CA ARG A 268 -14.54 22.38 -8.58
C ARG A 268 -15.20 23.00 -7.35
N THR A 269 -16.35 23.66 -7.51
CA THR A 269 -17.08 24.26 -6.40
C THR A 269 -17.49 23.21 -5.33
N SER A 270 -17.88 21.99 -5.74
CA SER A 270 -18.22 20.94 -4.78
C SER A 270 -16.99 20.38 -4.05
N ILE A 271 -15.81 20.40 -4.68
CA ILE A 271 -14.54 20.06 -4.03
C ILE A 271 -14.16 21.14 -3.01
N ASP A 272 -14.24 22.41 -3.39
CA ASP A 272 -13.96 23.55 -2.50
C ASP A 272 -14.86 23.51 -1.25
N ALA A 273 -16.14 23.15 -1.43
CA ALA A 273 -17.13 23.06 -0.35
C ALA A 273 -16.83 21.93 0.68
N LEU A 274 -15.94 20.98 0.36
CA LEU A 274 -15.50 19.96 1.33
C LEU A 274 -14.68 20.55 2.48
N ASN A 275 -14.14 21.76 2.33
CA ASN A 275 -13.21 22.39 3.27
C ASN A 275 -12.05 21.44 3.64
N TYR A 276 -11.54 20.73 2.65
CA TYR A 276 -10.52 19.71 2.86
C TYR A 276 -9.19 20.34 3.26
N VAL A 277 -8.60 19.84 4.33
CA VAL A 277 -7.31 20.36 4.84
C VAL A 277 -6.18 19.46 4.34
N PRO A 278 -5.23 19.96 3.54
CA PRO A 278 -4.05 19.23 3.09
C PRO A 278 -3.23 18.67 4.25
N VAL A 279 -2.54 17.55 4.03
CA VAL A 279 -1.76 16.85 5.08
C VAL A 279 -0.72 17.75 5.72
N SER A 280 0.00 18.57 4.93
CA SER A 280 1.00 19.52 5.44
C SER A 280 0.42 20.56 6.40
N ARG A 281 -0.83 20.95 6.20
CA ARG A 281 -1.53 21.92 7.05
C ARG A 281 -2.17 21.32 8.30
N ARG A 282 -2.49 20.02 8.30
CA ARG A 282 -3.06 19.33 9.47
C ARG A 282 -2.12 19.38 10.68
N ARG A 283 -0.80 19.33 10.45
CA ARG A 283 0.21 19.43 11.54
C ARG A 283 0.27 20.83 12.17
N ALA A 284 -0.08 21.86 11.43
CA ALA A 284 -0.03 23.24 11.90
C ALA A 284 -1.37 23.71 12.51
N ALA A 285 -2.47 22.99 12.29
CA ALA A 285 -3.80 23.37 12.76
C ALA A 285 -3.88 23.55 14.30
N PRO A 286 -3.38 22.62 15.14
CA PRO A 286 -3.46 22.76 16.59
C PRO A 286 -2.75 24.00 17.14
N GLN A 287 -1.64 24.43 16.52
CA GLN A 287 -0.90 25.62 16.92
C GLN A 287 -1.62 26.93 16.54
N ARG A 288 -2.44 26.91 15.44
CA ARG A 288 -3.21 28.09 15.01
C ARG A 288 -4.47 28.29 15.83
N ASP A 289 -5.09 27.22 16.32
CA ASP A 289 -6.37 27.26 17.02
C ASP A 289 -6.22 27.35 18.54
N GLY A 290 -4.98 27.51 19.05
CA GLY A 290 -4.71 27.65 20.48
C GLY A 290 -5.05 26.38 21.30
N LEU A 291 -5.05 25.22 20.66
CA LEU A 291 -5.34 23.92 21.29
C LEU A 291 -4.12 23.25 21.95
N LEU A 292 -2.92 23.84 21.80
CA LEU A 292 -1.66 23.40 22.43
C LEU A 292 -0.92 24.60 23.00
#